data_605917de80851a1452fb6be80cc9340c
#
_entry.id   605917de80851a1452fb6be80cc9340c
#
_cell.length_a   1.000
_cell.length_b   1.000
_cell.length_c   1.000
_cell.angle_alpha   90.00
_cell.angle_beta   90.00
_cell.angle_gamma   90.00
#
_symmetry.space_group_name_H-M   'P 1'
#
loop_
_entity.id
_entity.type
_entity.pdbx_description
1 polymer ?
#
loop_
_entity_poly.entity_id
_entity_poly.type
_entity_poly.pdbx_seq_one_letter_code
_entity_poly.pdbx_strand_id
1 'polypeptide(L)'
;MNKIYYFLFLSLLLGACTKEDALEPTGANDDYFTVPATATDPESVMRREFYEETGVHLLFNDTPRHEQRGTFEDGNPRWYTETVDLGYSMTSFDDAPALTYLQTKQEKEKAVEFVSKYILPHLGQAVRPYSFLMVNTIYGRDPDTYRKGILKYYIGMRTMALSMEPILKLETEEDYATHCIAIFQSYVKSKLSTLNDEATEPFELISDKWYYKVYADFDADFWDKYNALEAEGDEDGINAYCEDIANQCGFIRFDNYFCDFPWSASYDLEDFVKAVLGTPEEKFMEMYEDYPLVREKYTIMQKIIADMGFIF
;
A
#
# COMPACT_ATOMS: atom_id res chain seq x y z
N MET A 1 4.95 23.12 -72.62
CA MET A 1 5.29 21.73 -72.27
C MET A 1 5.35 21.47 -70.75
N ASN A 2 5.54 22.47 -69.91
CA ASN A 2 5.74 22.21 -68.45
C ASN A 2 4.48 21.92 -67.64
N LYS A 3 3.26 22.19 -68.10
CA LYS A 3 2.04 21.97 -67.33
C LYS A 3 1.59 20.49 -67.30
N ILE A 4 1.99 19.70 -68.28
CA ILE A 4 1.64 18.25 -68.33
C ILE A 4 2.41 17.43 -67.32
N TYR A 5 3.68 17.80 -67.03
CA TYR A 5 4.51 17.13 -66.05
C TYR A 5 4.02 17.36 -64.63
N TYR A 6 3.48 18.51 -64.29
CA TYR A 6 2.88 18.79 -62.98
C TYR A 6 1.59 17.97 -62.75
N PHE A 7 0.82 17.76 -63.81
CA PHE A 7 -0.40 16.97 -63.72
C PHE A 7 -0.10 15.46 -63.57
N LEU A 8 0.95 14.95 -64.22
CA LEU A 8 1.42 13.59 -64.07
C LEU A 8 2.04 13.33 -62.71
N PHE A 9 2.75 14.30 -62.14
CA PHE A 9 3.36 14.20 -60.80
C PHE A 9 2.29 14.26 -59.70
N LEU A 10 1.25 15.05 -59.87
CA LEU A 10 0.14 15.16 -58.92
C LEU A 10 -0.74 13.90 -58.93
N SER A 11 -0.93 13.23 -60.08
CA SER A 11 -1.67 11.97 -60.15
C SER A 11 -0.94 10.77 -59.58
N LEU A 12 0.40 10.79 -59.52
CA LEU A 12 1.21 9.79 -58.85
C LEU A 12 1.15 9.89 -57.32
N LEU A 13 0.91 11.07 -56.78
CA LEU A 13 0.76 11.27 -55.33
C LEU A 13 -0.61 10.83 -54.79
N LEU A 14 -1.62 10.74 -55.60
CA LEU A 14 -2.98 10.31 -55.23
C LEU A 14 -3.15 8.76 -55.25
N GLY A 15 -2.21 8.03 -55.81
CA GLY A 15 -2.22 6.57 -55.86
C GLY A 15 -1.50 5.87 -54.70
N ALA A 16 -0.81 6.61 -53.83
CA ALA A 16 -0.01 6.04 -52.76
C ALA A 16 -0.78 5.71 -51.46
N CYS A 17 -2.07 6.09 -51.38
CA CYS A 17 -2.92 5.85 -50.21
C CYS A 17 -4.03 4.86 -50.44
N THR A 18 -3.79 3.76 -51.12
CA THR A 18 -4.79 2.71 -51.24
C THR A 18 -4.24 1.39 -50.77
N LYS A 19 -4.54 1.07 -49.57
CA LYS A 19 -4.49 -0.17 -48.77
C LYS A 19 -3.59 -0.02 -47.54
N GLU A 20 -3.97 0.88 -46.64
CA GLU A 20 -3.74 0.54 -45.24
C GLU A 20 -4.75 -0.56 -44.92
N ASP A 21 -4.27 -1.74 -44.56
CA ASP A 21 -5.13 -2.75 -43.96
C ASP A 21 -5.79 -2.12 -42.75
N ALA A 22 -7.07 -2.43 -42.55
CA ALA A 22 -7.80 -1.94 -41.41
C ALA A 22 -6.97 -2.24 -40.16
N LEU A 23 -6.62 -1.20 -39.35
CA LEU A 23 -5.89 -1.37 -38.11
C LEU A 23 -6.68 -2.34 -37.27
N GLU A 24 -6.17 -3.55 -37.11
CA GLU A 24 -6.72 -4.47 -36.12
C GLU A 24 -6.54 -3.85 -34.75
N PRO A 25 -7.55 -3.85 -33.87
CA PRO A 25 -7.40 -3.38 -32.50
C PRO A 25 -6.21 -4.10 -31.85
N THR A 26 -5.30 -3.35 -31.27
CA THR A 26 -4.08 -3.91 -30.67
C THR A 26 -4.35 -4.79 -29.45
N GLY A 27 -5.61 -4.93 -29.02
CA GLY A 27 -5.99 -5.59 -27.77
C GLY A 27 -5.51 -4.82 -26.53
N ALA A 28 -5.15 -3.54 -26.68
CA ALA A 28 -4.69 -2.71 -25.56
C ALA A 28 -5.78 -2.50 -24.50
N ASN A 29 -7.05 -2.70 -24.86
CA ASN A 29 -8.19 -2.60 -23.95
C ASN A 29 -8.70 -3.97 -23.47
N ASP A 30 -8.03 -5.06 -23.84
CA ASP A 30 -8.41 -6.38 -23.35
C ASP A 30 -8.11 -6.48 -21.86
N ASP A 31 -9.04 -7.00 -21.09
CA ASP A 31 -8.85 -7.27 -19.68
C ASP A 31 -8.19 -8.64 -19.48
N TYR A 32 -6.88 -8.62 -19.26
CA TYR A 32 -6.07 -9.85 -19.08
C TYR A 32 -6.18 -10.46 -17.70
N PHE A 33 -6.82 -9.78 -16.77
CA PHE A 33 -7.09 -10.28 -15.43
C PHE A 33 -8.31 -11.18 -15.40
N THR A 34 -9.26 -10.96 -16.32
CA THR A 34 -10.47 -11.77 -16.42
C THR A 34 -10.15 -13.17 -16.95
N VAL A 35 -10.57 -14.17 -16.19
CA VAL A 35 -10.41 -15.58 -16.55
C VAL A 35 -11.51 -15.98 -17.53
N PRO A 36 -11.19 -16.55 -18.72
CA PRO A 36 -12.18 -17.00 -19.66
C PRO A 36 -13.14 -18.04 -19.07
N ALA A 37 -14.42 -17.93 -19.36
CA ALA A 37 -15.44 -18.87 -18.88
C ALA A 37 -15.17 -20.33 -19.33
N THR A 38 -14.41 -20.50 -20.40
CA THR A 38 -14.02 -21.82 -20.96
C THR A 38 -12.84 -22.47 -20.25
N ALA A 39 -12.12 -21.71 -19.41
CA ALA A 39 -11.01 -22.27 -18.64
C ALA A 39 -11.55 -23.13 -17.48
N THR A 40 -11.10 -24.38 -17.42
CA THR A 40 -11.62 -25.42 -16.49
C THR A 40 -10.56 -25.96 -15.53
N ASP A 41 -9.33 -25.50 -15.64
CA ASP A 41 -8.30 -25.86 -14.67
C ASP A 41 -8.62 -25.29 -13.27
N PRO A 42 -8.18 -25.96 -12.21
CA PRO A 42 -8.56 -25.60 -10.84
C PRO A 42 -8.19 -24.17 -10.43
N GLU A 43 -7.05 -23.63 -10.93
CA GLU A 43 -6.63 -22.27 -10.62
C GLU A 43 -7.54 -21.25 -11.31
N SER A 44 -7.84 -21.45 -12.58
CA SER A 44 -8.75 -20.59 -13.33
C SER A 44 -10.15 -20.55 -12.72
N VAL A 45 -10.67 -21.70 -12.29
CA VAL A 45 -11.97 -21.78 -11.60
C VAL A 45 -11.93 -20.97 -10.31
N MET A 46 -10.92 -21.17 -9.46
CA MET A 46 -10.76 -20.48 -8.19
C MET A 46 -10.67 -18.96 -8.38
N ARG A 47 -9.88 -18.49 -9.36
CA ARG A 47 -9.74 -17.05 -9.69
C ARG A 47 -11.06 -16.44 -10.15
N ARG A 48 -11.81 -17.16 -10.97
CA ARG A 48 -13.11 -16.71 -11.47
C ARG A 48 -14.15 -16.62 -10.36
N GLU A 49 -14.28 -17.67 -9.53
CA GLU A 49 -15.19 -17.69 -8.38
C GLU A 49 -14.89 -16.56 -7.39
N PHE A 50 -13.61 -16.33 -7.09
CA PHE A 50 -13.20 -15.23 -6.24
C PHE A 50 -13.59 -13.86 -6.82
N TYR A 51 -13.43 -13.66 -8.14
CA TYR A 51 -13.84 -12.41 -8.78
C TYR A 51 -15.36 -12.22 -8.77
N GLU A 52 -16.12 -13.27 -9.05
CA GLU A 52 -17.60 -13.25 -9.04
C GLU A 52 -18.14 -12.89 -7.64
N GLU A 53 -17.48 -13.36 -6.58
CA GLU A 53 -17.87 -13.08 -5.21
C GLU A 53 -17.45 -11.68 -4.73
N THR A 54 -16.26 -11.24 -5.09
CA THR A 54 -15.60 -10.07 -4.46
C THR A 54 -15.50 -8.85 -5.35
N GLY A 55 -15.56 -9.02 -6.66
CA GLY A 55 -15.27 -7.99 -7.66
C GLY A 55 -13.78 -7.65 -7.78
N VAL A 56 -12.88 -8.43 -7.18
CA VAL A 56 -11.43 -8.21 -7.19
C VAL A 56 -10.75 -9.35 -7.90
N HIS A 57 -9.80 -9.06 -8.78
CA HIS A 57 -9.02 -10.11 -9.45
C HIS A 57 -8.04 -10.77 -8.50
N LEU A 58 -7.83 -12.07 -8.68
CA LEU A 58 -6.86 -12.88 -7.94
C LEU A 58 -5.82 -13.43 -8.90
N LEU A 59 -4.55 -13.29 -8.54
CA LEU A 59 -3.41 -13.77 -9.32
C LEU A 59 -2.49 -14.62 -8.44
N PHE A 60 -1.90 -15.67 -9.02
CA PHE A 60 -0.89 -16.52 -8.38
C PHE A 60 0.47 -16.45 -9.07
N ASN A 61 0.57 -15.67 -10.14
CA ASN A 61 1.80 -15.31 -10.83
C ASN A 61 1.67 -13.89 -11.40
N ASP A 62 2.78 -13.30 -11.76
CA ASP A 62 2.86 -11.93 -12.27
C ASP A 62 2.68 -11.84 -13.79
N THR A 63 2.37 -12.93 -14.47
CA THR A 63 2.23 -12.98 -15.92
C THR A 63 0.79 -13.30 -16.31
N PRO A 64 -0.12 -12.29 -16.29
CA PRO A 64 -1.52 -12.51 -16.63
C PRO A 64 -1.71 -12.90 -18.11
N ARG A 65 -0.73 -12.63 -18.95
CA ARG A 65 -0.79 -12.96 -20.38
C ARG A 65 0.55 -13.42 -20.91
N HIS A 66 0.54 -14.55 -21.59
CA HIS A 66 1.67 -15.06 -22.38
C HIS A 66 1.10 -15.85 -23.57
N GLU A 67 1.02 -15.22 -24.74
CA GLU A 67 0.43 -15.82 -25.93
C GLU A 67 1.28 -15.61 -27.17
N GLN A 68 1.20 -16.56 -28.09
CA GLN A 68 1.86 -16.41 -29.38
C GLN A 68 1.00 -15.53 -30.31
N ARG A 69 1.54 -14.41 -30.72
CA ARG A 69 0.95 -13.50 -31.73
C ARG A 69 1.76 -13.52 -33.02
N GLY A 70 1.54 -14.55 -33.82
CA GLY A 70 2.21 -14.71 -35.11
C GLY A 70 3.59 -15.32 -35.03
N THR A 71 4.38 -15.12 -36.08
CA THR A 71 5.71 -15.67 -36.28
C THR A 71 6.60 -14.59 -36.89
N PHE A 72 7.88 -14.59 -36.54
CA PHE A 72 8.87 -13.75 -37.19
C PHE A 72 9.22 -14.28 -38.58
N GLU A 73 9.88 -13.48 -39.42
CA GLU A 73 10.28 -13.87 -40.77
C GLU A 73 11.22 -15.12 -40.79
N ASP A 74 11.95 -15.34 -39.74
CA ASP A 74 12.82 -16.49 -39.52
C ASP A 74 12.10 -17.77 -39.07
N GLY A 75 10.75 -17.72 -38.94
CA GLY A 75 9.92 -18.84 -38.53
C GLY A 75 9.77 -19.01 -37.00
N ASN A 76 10.46 -18.21 -36.20
CA ASN A 76 10.36 -18.28 -34.77
C ASN A 76 9.01 -17.69 -34.26
N PRO A 77 8.39 -18.25 -33.19
CA PRO A 77 7.14 -17.74 -32.65
C PRO A 77 7.36 -16.35 -32.05
N ARG A 78 6.46 -15.42 -32.35
CA ARG A 78 6.39 -14.09 -31.75
C ARG A 78 5.52 -14.16 -30.53
N TRP A 79 6.11 -14.09 -29.35
CA TRP A 79 5.40 -14.08 -28.07
C TRP A 79 5.04 -12.66 -27.66
N TYR A 80 3.83 -12.51 -27.15
CA TYR A 80 3.38 -11.32 -26.45
C TYR A 80 3.20 -11.68 -24.99
N THR A 81 3.99 -11.03 -24.14
CA THR A 81 3.96 -11.24 -22.68
C THR A 81 3.63 -9.97 -21.97
N GLU A 82 2.67 -10.02 -21.05
CA GLU A 82 2.30 -8.93 -20.19
C GLU A 82 2.48 -9.35 -18.75
N THR A 83 3.21 -8.53 -18.02
CA THR A 83 3.50 -8.78 -16.60
C THR A 83 2.85 -7.72 -15.72
N VAL A 84 2.47 -8.11 -14.50
CA VAL A 84 2.03 -7.17 -13.48
C VAL A 84 3.27 -6.40 -12.99
N ASP A 85 3.31 -5.12 -13.31
CA ASP A 85 4.36 -4.25 -12.82
C ASP A 85 4.02 -3.77 -11.40
N LEU A 86 4.66 -4.37 -10.40
CA LEU A 86 4.51 -3.98 -9.00
C LEU A 86 5.33 -2.74 -8.67
N GLY A 87 6.45 -2.57 -9.33
CA GLY A 87 7.44 -1.53 -9.01
C GLY A 87 7.37 -0.31 -9.93
N TYR A 88 6.30 -0.14 -10.74
CA TYR A 88 6.21 0.99 -11.67
C TYR A 88 6.32 2.32 -10.94
N SER A 89 7.45 2.97 -11.14
CA SER A 89 7.70 4.35 -10.70
C SER A 89 8.52 5.07 -11.76
N MET A 90 8.05 6.23 -12.18
CA MET A 90 8.79 7.07 -13.14
C MET A 90 10.04 7.71 -12.52
N THR A 91 10.18 7.66 -11.21
CA THR A 91 11.24 8.35 -10.44
C THR A 91 12.07 7.44 -9.55
N SER A 92 11.68 6.18 -9.36
CA SER A 92 12.39 5.21 -8.54
C SER A 92 13.39 4.42 -9.40
N PHE A 93 14.61 4.32 -8.89
CA PHE A 93 15.67 3.44 -9.42
C PHE A 93 15.71 2.09 -8.69
N ASP A 94 14.71 1.82 -7.82
CA ASP A 94 14.64 0.55 -7.13
C ASP A 94 14.17 -0.55 -8.08
N ASP A 95 14.86 -1.69 -8.03
CA ASP A 95 14.49 -2.88 -8.78
C ASP A 95 13.10 -3.36 -8.33
N ALA A 96 12.29 -3.83 -9.27
CA ALA A 96 11.06 -4.54 -8.95
C ALA A 96 11.34 -5.70 -7.97
N PRO A 97 10.42 -5.98 -7.02
CA PRO A 97 10.63 -7.06 -6.07
C PRO A 97 10.71 -8.41 -6.79
N ALA A 98 11.63 -9.26 -6.35
CA ALA A 98 11.72 -10.63 -6.85
C ALA A 98 10.67 -11.51 -6.16
N LEU A 99 9.97 -12.32 -6.96
CA LEU A 99 8.87 -13.14 -6.50
C LEU A 99 9.20 -14.63 -6.60
N THR A 100 8.72 -15.42 -5.63
CA THR A 100 8.57 -16.87 -5.77
C THR A 100 7.09 -17.23 -5.64
N TYR A 101 6.63 -18.24 -6.40
CA TYR A 101 5.20 -18.53 -6.53
C TYR A 101 4.76 -19.74 -5.72
N LEU A 102 3.48 -19.75 -5.36
CA LEU A 102 2.81 -20.89 -4.76
C LEU A 102 2.75 -22.05 -5.77
N GLN A 103 3.13 -23.24 -5.32
CA GLN A 103 3.28 -24.40 -6.20
C GLN A 103 2.09 -25.34 -6.15
N THR A 104 1.43 -25.43 -5.00
CA THR A 104 0.38 -26.42 -4.77
C THR A 104 -1.01 -25.80 -4.74
N LYS A 105 -2.02 -26.60 -5.09
CA LYS A 105 -3.42 -26.19 -4.97
C LYS A 105 -3.78 -25.81 -3.53
N GLN A 106 -3.28 -26.57 -2.55
CA GLN A 106 -3.55 -26.33 -1.14
C GLN A 106 -3.00 -24.97 -0.66
N GLU A 107 -1.81 -24.57 -1.10
CA GLU A 107 -1.26 -23.24 -0.77
C GLU A 107 -2.13 -22.13 -1.38
N LYS A 108 -2.61 -22.32 -2.61
CA LYS A 108 -3.49 -21.36 -3.30
C LYS A 108 -4.86 -21.24 -2.62
N GLU A 109 -5.46 -22.37 -2.19
CA GLU A 109 -6.70 -22.37 -1.42
C GLU A 109 -6.56 -21.63 -0.09
N LYS A 110 -5.47 -21.86 0.65
CA LYS A 110 -5.17 -21.09 1.86
C LYS A 110 -4.98 -19.60 1.60
N ALA A 111 -4.39 -19.24 0.47
CA ALA A 111 -4.24 -17.83 0.08
C ALA A 111 -5.60 -17.17 -0.18
N VAL A 112 -6.52 -17.84 -0.85
CA VAL A 112 -7.91 -17.37 -1.04
C VAL A 112 -8.60 -17.21 0.30
N GLU A 113 -8.53 -18.21 1.18
CA GLU A 113 -9.12 -18.17 2.51
C GLU A 113 -8.58 -16.97 3.32
N PHE A 114 -7.27 -16.76 3.30
CA PHE A 114 -6.64 -15.64 4.01
C PHE A 114 -7.18 -14.29 3.54
N VAL A 115 -7.19 -14.04 2.24
CA VAL A 115 -7.68 -12.76 1.71
C VAL A 115 -9.17 -12.58 2.00
N SER A 116 -9.98 -13.64 1.78
CA SER A 116 -11.44 -13.57 1.97
C SER A 116 -11.83 -13.37 3.44
N LYS A 117 -11.11 -14.00 4.38
CA LYS A 117 -11.45 -13.96 5.79
C LYS A 117 -10.84 -12.78 6.54
N TYR A 118 -9.58 -12.42 6.23
CA TYR A 118 -8.82 -11.49 7.06
C TYR A 118 -8.49 -10.15 6.39
N ILE A 119 -8.60 -10.03 5.06
CA ILE A 119 -8.27 -8.79 4.37
C ILE A 119 -9.52 -8.10 3.82
N LEU A 120 -10.29 -8.77 2.99
CA LEU A 120 -11.43 -8.17 2.30
C LEU A 120 -12.53 -7.62 3.22
N PRO A 121 -12.86 -8.23 4.39
CA PRO A 121 -13.88 -7.66 5.28
C PRO A 121 -13.54 -6.27 5.80
N HIS A 122 -12.26 -5.94 5.87
CA HIS A 122 -11.78 -4.63 6.32
C HIS A 122 -11.62 -3.60 5.19
N LEU A 123 -11.91 -3.97 3.95
CA LEU A 123 -11.78 -3.10 2.78
C LEU A 123 -13.14 -2.80 2.16
N GLY A 124 -13.64 -1.59 2.37
CA GLY A 124 -14.78 -1.07 1.61
C GLY A 124 -14.42 -0.93 0.13
N GLN A 125 -15.42 -0.80 -0.73
CA GLN A 125 -15.24 -0.81 -2.18
C GLN A 125 -14.22 0.24 -2.69
N ALA A 126 -14.15 1.41 -2.04
CA ALA A 126 -13.27 2.51 -2.45
C ALA A 126 -11.78 2.21 -2.28
N VAL A 127 -11.42 1.34 -1.32
CA VAL A 127 -10.03 1.00 -1.00
C VAL A 127 -9.64 -0.42 -1.43
N ARG A 128 -10.55 -1.16 -2.06
CA ARG A 128 -10.19 -2.48 -2.61
C ARG A 128 -9.16 -2.31 -3.72
N PRO A 129 -8.07 -3.07 -3.73
CA PRO A 129 -7.16 -3.10 -4.86
C PRO A 129 -7.86 -3.69 -6.09
N TYR A 130 -7.41 -3.36 -7.29
CA TYR A 130 -7.94 -3.99 -8.50
C TYR A 130 -7.64 -5.49 -8.53
N SER A 131 -6.49 -5.90 -8.01
CA SER A 131 -6.11 -7.30 -7.90
C SER A 131 -5.26 -7.59 -6.66
N PHE A 132 -5.37 -8.82 -6.17
CA PHE A 132 -4.40 -9.43 -5.26
C PHE A 132 -3.46 -10.35 -6.04
N LEU A 133 -2.16 -10.27 -5.74
CA LEU A 133 -1.16 -11.20 -6.22
C LEU A 133 -0.63 -12.02 -5.03
N MET A 134 -1.05 -13.28 -4.95
CA MET A 134 -0.69 -14.18 -3.87
C MET A 134 0.54 -14.99 -4.27
N VAL A 135 1.66 -14.72 -3.59
CA VAL A 135 2.96 -15.34 -3.91
C VAL A 135 3.53 -16.06 -2.70
N ASN A 136 4.48 -16.95 -2.90
CA ASN A 136 5.15 -17.59 -1.79
C ASN A 136 6.01 -16.60 -1.01
N THR A 137 6.92 -15.90 -1.69
CA THR A 137 7.75 -14.86 -1.09
C THR A 137 7.88 -13.64 -2.01
N ILE A 138 8.03 -12.48 -1.38
CA ILE A 138 8.38 -11.21 -2.01
C ILE A 138 9.74 -10.80 -1.46
N TYR A 139 10.77 -10.70 -2.29
CA TYR A 139 12.07 -10.20 -1.88
C TYR A 139 12.32 -8.82 -2.49
N GLY A 140 12.48 -7.82 -1.66
CA GLY A 140 12.60 -6.44 -2.10
C GLY A 140 13.18 -5.54 -1.03
N ARG A 141 13.09 -4.22 -1.26
CA ARG A 141 13.45 -3.21 -0.30
C ARG A 141 12.20 -2.85 0.53
N ASP A 142 12.33 -2.97 1.83
CA ASP A 142 11.30 -2.55 2.78
C ASP A 142 11.16 -1.01 2.72
N PRO A 143 9.96 -0.48 2.53
CA PRO A 143 9.74 0.96 2.36
C PRO A 143 10.00 1.77 3.64
N ASP A 144 9.87 1.18 4.81
CA ASP A 144 10.04 1.87 6.09
C ASP A 144 11.50 1.80 6.58
N THR A 145 12.16 0.65 6.42
CA THR A 145 13.53 0.44 6.91
C THR A 145 14.61 0.60 5.84
N TYR A 146 14.23 0.67 4.57
CA TYR A 146 15.13 0.70 3.40
C TYR A 146 16.08 -0.50 3.29
N ARG A 147 15.84 -1.57 4.05
CA ARG A 147 16.64 -2.79 4.03
C ARG A 147 16.07 -3.80 3.02
N LYS A 148 16.95 -4.50 2.30
CA LYS A 148 16.54 -5.61 1.43
C LYS A 148 16.25 -6.85 2.29
N GLY A 149 15.13 -7.50 1.99
CA GLY A 149 14.69 -8.70 2.71
C GLY A 149 13.40 -9.27 2.17
N ILE A 150 12.86 -10.26 2.88
CA ILE A 150 11.54 -10.82 2.59
C ILE A 150 10.49 -9.87 3.16
N LEU A 151 9.60 -9.40 2.28
CA LEU A 151 8.50 -8.50 2.59
C LEU A 151 7.22 -9.33 2.86
N LYS A 152 6.40 -8.87 3.80
CA LYS A 152 5.07 -9.46 4.06
C LYS A 152 4.08 -9.12 2.95
N TYR A 153 4.22 -7.95 2.37
CA TYR A 153 3.35 -7.40 1.33
C TYR A 153 4.13 -6.43 0.44
N TYR A 154 3.56 -6.13 -0.71
CA TYR A 154 4.00 -5.03 -1.57
C TYR A 154 2.77 -4.35 -2.16
N ILE A 155 2.64 -3.03 -1.96
CA ILE A 155 1.50 -2.24 -2.43
C ILE A 155 1.91 -1.54 -3.72
N GLY A 156 1.45 -2.09 -4.84
CA GLY A 156 1.58 -1.47 -6.16
C GLY A 156 0.39 -0.55 -6.46
N MET A 157 0.42 0.10 -7.62
CA MET A 157 -0.62 1.05 -8.03
C MET A 157 -2.02 0.41 -8.13
N ARG A 158 -2.12 -0.80 -8.66
CA ARG A 158 -3.38 -1.53 -8.90
C ARG A 158 -3.43 -2.87 -8.18
N THR A 159 -2.28 -3.43 -7.84
CA THR A 159 -2.12 -4.79 -7.32
C THR A 159 -1.49 -4.74 -5.94
N MET A 160 -2.12 -5.41 -4.98
CA MET A 160 -1.52 -5.70 -3.69
C MET A 160 -0.95 -7.12 -3.73
N ALA A 161 0.37 -7.24 -3.63
CA ALA A 161 1.03 -8.52 -3.51
C ALA A 161 1.19 -8.92 -2.04
N LEU A 162 0.87 -10.17 -1.71
CA LEU A 162 0.95 -10.72 -0.36
C LEU A 162 1.84 -11.96 -0.33
N SER A 163 2.80 -11.99 0.61
CA SER A 163 3.69 -13.12 0.82
C SER A 163 3.01 -14.16 1.71
N MET A 164 2.84 -15.38 1.19
CA MET A 164 2.17 -16.46 1.89
C MET A 164 3.08 -17.27 2.81
N GLU A 165 4.40 -17.27 2.59
CA GLU A 165 5.33 -18.05 3.40
C GLU A 165 5.20 -17.80 4.91
N PRO A 166 5.09 -16.55 5.44
CA PRO A 166 4.83 -16.33 6.84
C PRO A 166 3.40 -16.75 7.23
N ILE A 167 2.40 -16.51 6.38
CA ILE A 167 0.98 -16.79 6.67
C ILE A 167 0.72 -18.29 6.78
N LEU A 168 1.37 -19.11 5.96
CA LEU A 168 1.23 -20.56 6.00
C LEU A 168 1.74 -21.19 7.31
N LYS A 169 2.47 -20.43 8.12
CA LYS A 169 3.03 -20.85 9.43
C LYS A 169 2.22 -20.33 10.63
N LEU A 170 1.21 -19.48 10.40
CA LEU A 170 0.35 -18.96 11.47
C LEU A 170 -0.63 -20.03 11.91
N GLU A 171 -0.86 -20.11 13.22
CA GLU A 171 -1.68 -21.17 13.83
C GLU A 171 -2.93 -20.61 14.54
N THR A 172 -2.85 -19.39 15.08
CA THR A 172 -3.92 -18.80 15.90
C THR A 172 -4.57 -17.58 15.23
N GLU A 173 -5.82 -17.30 15.60
CA GLU A 173 -6.52 -16.09 15.14
C GLU A 173 -5.77 -14.82 15.56
N GLU A 174 -5.11 -14.81 16.71
CA GLU A 174 -4.30 -13.69 17.19
C GLU A 174 -3.05 -13.45 16.30
N ASP A 175 -2.40 -14.54 15.85
CA ASP A 175 -1.27 -14.43 14.92
C ASP A 175 -1.72 -13.82 13.58
N TYR A 176 -2.87 -14.29 13.05
CA TYR A 176 -3.46 -13.70 11.83
C TYR A 176 -3.81 -12.23 12.01
N ALA A 177 -4.47 -11.86 13.12
CA ALA A 177 -4.81 -10.47 13.42
C ALA A 177 -3.55 -9.59 13.48
N THR A 178 -2.54 -10.01 14.23
CA THR A 178 -1.25 -9.31 14.35
C THR A 178 -0.56 -9.16 13.00
N HIS A 179 -0.59 -10.19 12.16
CA HIS A 179 -0.01 -10.13 10.82
C HIS A 179 -0.75 -9.12 9.92
N CYS A 180 -2.09 -9.11 9.99
CA CYS A 180 -2.92 -8.21 9.21
C CYS A 180 -2.77 -6.74 9.63
N ILE A 181 -2.60 -6.45 10.93
CA ILE A 181 -2.36 -5.08 11.41
C ILE A 181 -1.20 -4.42 10.65
N ALA A 182 -0.08 -5.12 10.49
CA ALA A 182 1.08 -4.59 9.76
C ALA A 182 0.77 -4.29 8.28
N ILE A 183 -0.05 -5.14 7.63
CA ILE A 183 -0.49 -4.92 6.26
C ILE A 183 -1.39 -3.68 6.18
N PHE A 184 -2.37 -3.56 7.08
CA PHE A 184 -3.31 -2.45 7.08
C PHE A 184 -2.64 -1.12 7.45
N GLN A 185 -1.72 -1.10 8.41
CA GLN A 185 -0.97 0.12 8.75
C GLN A 185 -0.27 0.70 7.53
N SER A 186 0.44 -0.12 6.77
CA SER A 186 1.10 0.35 5.55
C SER A 186 0.13 0.69 4.44
N TYR A 187 -0.98 -0.04 4.31
CA TYR A 187 -1.98 0.26 3.29
C TYR A 187 -2.70 1.58 3.58
N VAL A 188 -3.11 1.83 4.82
CA VAL A 188 -3.68 3.10 5.27
C VAL A 188 -2.68 4.23 5.05
N LYS A 189 -1.41 4.07 5.46
CA LYS A 189 -0.35 5.05 5.22
C LYS A 189 -0.20 5.38 3.73
N SER A 190 -0.18 4.37 2.86
CA SER A 190 -0.14 4.57 1.40
C SER A 190 -1.34 5.34 0.87
N LYS A 191 -2.54 5.16 1.43
CA LYS A 191 -3.74 5.90 1.03
C LYS A 191 -3.75 7.31 1.62
N LEU A 192 -3.32 7.50 2.86
CA LEU A 192 -3.17 8.83 3.47
C LEU A 192 -2.29 9.76 2.63
N SER A 193 -1.18 9.24 2.09
CA SER A 193 -0.28 10.03 1.24
C SER A 193 -0.92 10.53 -0.07
N THR A 194 -2.10 10.04 -0.43
CA THR A 194 -2.86 10.45 -1.62
C THR A 194 -4.01 11.41 -1.31
N LEU A 195 -4.27 11.65 -0.02
CA LEU A 195 -5.30 12.63 0.40
C LEU A 195 -4.82 14.06 0.14
N ASN A 196 -5.78 14.98 0.02
CA ASN A 196 -5.50 16.40 0.06
C ASN A 196 -5.29 16.87 1.51
N ASP A 197 -4.60 17.98 1.67
CA ASP A 197 -4.29 18.56 2.99
C ASP A 197 -5.56 18.85 3.83
N GLU A 198 -6.67 19.23 3.18
CA GLU A 198 -7.95 19.49 3.85
C GLU A 198 -8.49 18.29 4.65
N ALA A 199 -8.16 17.07 4.23
CA ALA A 199 -8.63 15.86 4.91
C ALA A 199 -7.89 15.60 6.22
N THR A 200 -6.62 16.00 6.35
CA THR A 200 -5.78 15.80 7.54
C THR A 200 -5.66 17.06 8.39
N GLU A 201 -6.00 18.24 7.86
CA GLU A 201 -5.93 19.52 8.56
C GLU A 201 -6.57 19.52 9.96
N PRO A 202 -7.78 18.97 10.19
CA PRO A 202 -8.40 18.94 11.53
C PRO A 202 -7.56 18.20 12.56
N PHE A 203 -6.82 17.15 12.13
CA PHE A 203 -5.92 16.40 12.99
C PHE A 203 -4.64 17.20 13.29
N GLU A 204 -4.07 17.82 12.28
CA GLU A 204 -2.81 18.56 12.35
C GLU A 204 -2.92 19.81 13.21
N LEU A 205 -4.02 20.57 13.08
CA LEU A 205 -4.27 21.82 13.81
C LEU A 205 -4.26 21.66 15.33
N ILE A 206 -4.56 20.48 15.87
CA ILE A 206 -4.54 20.22 17.32
C ILE A 206 -3.14 20.46 17.92
N SER A 207 -2.11 20.06 17.18
CA SER A 207 -0.71 20.11 17.64
C SER A 207 0.19 21.01 16.78
N ASP A 208 -0.39 21.78 15.84
CA ASP A 208 0.33 22.56 14.82
C ASP A 208 1.46 23.44 15.40
N LYS A 209 1.18 24.14 16.50
CA LYS A 209 2.15 25.04 17.14
C LYS A 209 3.37 24.32 17.75
N TRP A 210 3.32 22.98 17.89
CA TRP A 210 4.36 22.19 18.55
C TRP A 210 5.27 21.43 17.59
N TYR A 211 4.89 21.26 16.33
CA TYR A 211 5.80 20.64 15.36
C TYR A 211 7.10 21.44 15.26
N TYR A 212 8.23 20.72 15.16
CA TYR A 212 9.59 21.29 15.16
C TYR A 212 10.00 22.04 16.45
N LYS A 213 9.28 21.87 17.55
CA LYS A 213 9.60 22.45 18.85
C LYS A 213 10.27 21.44 19.75
N VAL A 214 10.93 21.96 20.79
CA VAL A 214 11.51 21.18 21.87
C VAL A 214 10.59 21.24 23.10
N TYR A 215 10.73 20.27 24.03
CA TYR A 215 9.89 20.24 25.24
C TYR A 215 10.08 21.46 26.12
N ALA A 216 11.28 22.06 26.10
CA ALA A 216 11.53 23.34 26.80
C ALA A 216 10.71 24.54 26.24
N ASP A 217 10.15 24.47 25.04
CA ASP A 217 9.20 25.46 24.53
C ASP A 217 7.83 25.35 25.19
N PHE A 218 7.49 24.17 25.72
CA PHE A 218 6.26 23.92 26.45
C PHE A 218 6.44 24.16 27.96
N ASP A 219 7.49 23.60 28.57
CA ASP A 219 7.80 23.75 29.99
C ASP A 219 9.15 24.48 30.14
N ALA A 220 9.11 25.73 30.59
CA ALA A 220 10.31 26.57 30.75
C ALA A 220 11.33 25.99 31.74
N ASP A 221 10.87 25.17 32.70
CA ASP A 221 11.71 24.53 33.70
C ASP A 221 12.16 23.11 33.29
N PHE A 222 11.92 22.73 32.02
CA PHE A 222 12.16 21.39 31.49
C PHE A 222 13.56 20.88 31.84
N TRP A 223 14.59 21.64 31.47
CA TRP A 223 15.97 21.20 31.66
C TRP A 223 16.39 21.07 33.12
N ASP A 224 15.84 21.89 34.00
CA ASP A 224 16.12 21.78 35.44
C ASP A 224 15.55 20.48 36.01
N LYS A 225 14.33 20.11 35.61
CA LYS A 225 13.67 18.87 36.06
C LYS A 225 14.34 17.64 35.40
N TYR A 226 14.62 17.70 34.10
CA TYR A 226 15.30 16.63 33.37
C TYR A 226 16.67 16.31 34.00
N ASN A 227 17.51 17.33 34.18
CA ASN A 227 18.86 17.16 34.77
C ASN A 227 18.81 16.66 36.20
N ALA A 228 17.78 17.00 36.97
CA ALA A 228 17.59 16.48 38.32
C ALA A 228 17.33 14.96 38.30
N LEU A 229 16.43 14.49 37.44
CA LEU A 229 16.15 13.07 37.23
C LEU A 229 17.37 12.31 36.69
N GLU A 230 18.10 12.91 35.76
CA GLU A 230 19.32 12.34 35.19
C GLU A 230 20.40 12.18 36.26
N ALA A 231 20.57 13.18 37.16
CA ALA A 231 21.54 13.12 38.26
C ALA A 231 21.19 12.05 39.30
N GLU A 232 19.91 11.70 39.45
CA GLU A 232 19.41 10.59 40.27
C GLU A 232 19.51 9.23 39.56
N GLY A 233 19.75 9.20 38.24
CA GLY A 233 19.74 8.00 37.43
C GLY A 233 18.33 7.44 37.19
N ASP A 234 17.30 8.29 37.33
CA ASP A 234 15.91 7.90 37.19
C ASP A 234 15.45 7.96 35.72
N GLU A 235 15.83 6.94 34.94
CA GLU A 235 15.43 6.81 33.53
C GLU A 235 13.90 6.68 33.35
N ASP A 236 13.23 5.99 34.28
CA ASP A 236 11.77 5.84 34.23
C ASP A 236 11.07 7.19 34.48
N GLY A 237 11.58 7.98 35.40
CA GLY A 237 11.12 9.34 35.67
C GLY A 237 11.32 10.27 34.48
N ILE A 238 12.45 10.18 33.78
CA ILE A 238 12.70 10.93 32.54
C ILE A 238 11.69 10.55 31.45
N ASN A 239 11.49 9.25 31.23
CA ASN A 239 10.54 8.75 30.25
C ASN A 239 9.12 9.25 30.54
N ALA A 240 8.65 9.07 31.79
CA ALA A 240 7.32 9.51 32.20
C ALA A 240 7.14 11.02 32.05
N TYR A 241 8.15 11.81 32.34
CA TYR A 241 8.08 13.27 32.21
C TYR A 241 8.04 13.72 30.74
N CYS A 242 8.88 13.11 29.87
CA CYS A 242 8.85 13.41 28.43
C CYS A 242 7.54 12.96 27.79
N GLU A 243 7.03 11.79 28.19
CA GLU A 243 5.75 11.26 27.70
C GLU A 243 4.58 12.16 28.13
N ASP A 244 4.54 12.62 29.38
CA ASP A 244 3.50 13.53 29.87
C ASP A 244 3.46 14.84 29.07
N ILE A 245 4.63 15.45 28.80
CA ILE A 245 4.71 16.67 27.96
C ILE A 245 4.20 16.41 26.56
N ALA A 246 4.62 15.30 25.91
CA ALA A 246 4.17 14.96 24.58
C ALA A 246 2.65 14.77 24.56
N ASN A 247 2.09 14.01 25.50
CA ASN A 247 0.66 13.74 25.62
C ASN A 247 -0.17 15.00 25.88
N GLN A 248 0.32 15.93 26.71
CA GLN A 248 -0.34 17.22 26.93
C GLN A 248 -0.41 18.07 25.66
N CYS A 249 0.52 17.88 24.73
CA CYS A 249 0.55 18.56 23.43
C CYS A 249 -0.15 17.79 22.31
N GLY A 250 -0.78 16.63 22.61
CA GLY A 250 -1.55 15.83 21.66
C GLY A 250 -0.73 14.83 20.88
N PHE A 251 0.48 14.46 21.33
CA PHE A 251 1.32 13.43 20.69
C PHE A 251 1.34 12.16 21.54
N ILE A 252 1.40 10.98 20.89
CA ILE A 252 1.54 9.67 21.55
C ILE A 252 2.96 9.14 21.49
N ARG A 253 3.83 9.74 20.64
CA ARG A 253 5.24 9.48 20.61
C ARG A 253 5.95 10.54 21.42
N PHE A 254 6.90 10.12 22.26
CA PHE A 254 7.83 11.01 22.94
C PHE A 254 9.29 10.68 22.56
N ASP A 255 10.16 11.67 22.74
CA ASP A 255 11.60 11.54 22.56
C ASP A 255 12.29 11.97 23.85
N ASN A 256 12.96 11.01 24.49
CA ASN A 256 13.70 11.24 25.74
C ASN A 256 15.19 11.54 25.53
N TYR A 257 15.65 11.57 24.25
CA TYR A 257 17.04 11.80 23.89
C TYR A 257 17.28 13.22 23.36
N PHE A 258 16.56 13.62 22.31
CA PHE A 258 16.61 14.99 21.80
C PHE A 258 15.58 15.91 22.48
N CYS A 259 14.60 15.33 23.16
CA CYS A 259 13.51 16.04 23.84
C CYS A 259 12.70 16.93 22.89
N ASP A 260 12.46 16.43 21.69
CA ASP A 260 11.77 17.11 20.61
C ASP A 260 10.37 16.58 20.41
N PHE A 261 9.44 17.47 20.01
CA PHE A 261 8.17 17.05 19.40
C PHE A 261 8.38 16.51 17.98
N PRO A 262 7.42 15.78 17.39
CA PRO A 262 7.52 15.31 16.01
C PRO A 262 7.86 16.44 15.04
N TRP A 263 8.77 16.15 14.11
CA TRP A 263 9.25 17.14 13.15
C TRP A 263 8.21 17.53 12.10
N SER A 264 7.19 16.71 11.89
CA SER A 264 6.09 17.01 10.97
C SER A 264 4.84 16.24 11.32
N ALA A 265 3.71 16.72 10.83
CA ALA A 265 2.43 16.06 10.94
C ALA A 265 2.45 14.62 10.36
N SER A 266 3.28 14.33 9.36
CA SER A 266 3.35 13.00 8.75
C SER A 266 3.79 11.91 9.75
N TYR A 267 4.75 12.19 10.62
CA TYR A 267 5.15 11.23 11.67
C TYR A 267 4.05 11.00 12.69
N ASP A 268 3.38 12.08 13.07
CA ASP A 268 2.29 12.05 14.02
C ASP A 268 1.07 11.29 13.47
N LEU A 269 0.70 11.53 12.20
CA LEU A 269 -0.32 10.75 11.49
C LEU A 269 0.00 9.25 11.49
N GLU A 270 1.26 8.88 11.20
CA GLU A 270 1.70 7.48 11.24
C GLU A 270 1.55 6.83 12.61
N ASP A 271 1.87 7.55 13.67
CA ASP A 271 1.74 7.04 15.03
C ASP A 271 0.28 6.80 15.39
N PHE A 272 -0.62 7.72 15.02
CA PHE A 272 -2.06 7.53 15.25
C PHE A 272 -2.68 6.45 14.34
N VAL A 273 -2.21 6.25 13.12
CA VAL A 273 -2.62 5.10 12.30
C VAL A 273 -2.27 3.79 13.01
N LYS A 274 -1.05 3.70 13.55
CA LYS A 274 -0.64 2.50 14.31
C LYS A 274 -1.49 2.29 15.55
N ALA A 275 -1.81 3.36 16.26
CA ALA A 275 -2.66 3.32 17.45
C ALA A 275 -4.09 2.85 17.13
N VAL A 276 -4.73 3.46 16.12
CA VAL A 276 -6.12 3.13 15.71
C VAL A 276 -6.24 1.68 15.23
N LEU A 277 -5.27 1.19 14.48
CA LEU A 277 -5.31 -0.17 13.94
C LEU A 277 -4.78 -1.24 14.91
N GLY A 278 -3.96 -0.85 15.88
CA GLY A 278 -3.28 -1.78 16.79
C GLY A 278 -3.84 -1.83 18.21
N THR A 279 -4.67 -0.85 18.60
CA THR A 279 -5.17 -0.75 19.96
C THR A 279 -6.69 -0.57 19.95
N PRO A 280 -7.45 -1.45 20.63
CA PRO A 280 -8.89 -1.27 20.77
C PRO A 280 -9.22 0.12 21.36
N GLU A 281 -10.27 0.76 20.81
CA GLU A 281 -10.65 2.13 21.19
C GLU A 281 -10.85 2.29 22.69
N GLU A 282 -11.60 1.39 23.33
CA GLU A 282 -11.84 1.44 24.78
C GLU A 282 -10.53 1.47 25.57
N LYS A 283 -9.58 0.61 25.21
CA LYS A 283 -8.27 0.56 25.87
C LYS A 283 -7.46 1.84 25.60
N PHE A 284 -7.48 2.36 24.37
CA PHE A 284 -6.79 3.62 24.05
C PHE A 284 -7.37 4.79 24.84
N MET A 285 -8.69 4.91 24.92
CA MET A 285 -9.37 5.98 25.68
C MET A 285 -9.09 5.90 27.17
N GLU A 286 -8.92 4.70 27.73
CA GLU A 286 -8.49 4.49 29.13
C GLU A 286 -7.03 4.90 29.35
N MET A 287 -6.13 4.49 28.44
CA MET A 287 -4.69 4.83 28.55
C MET A 287 -4.43 6.34 28.54
N TYR A 288 -5.25 7.09 27.80
CA TYR A 288 -5.11 8.53 27.61
C TYR A 288 -6.27 9.32 28.24
N GLU A 289 -6.81 8.83 29.39
CA GLU A 289 -7.96 9.45 30.09
C GLU A 289 -7.71 10.92 30.41
N ASP A 290 -6.50 11.25 30.86
CA ASP A 290 -6.10 12.59 31.28
C ASP A 290 -5.64 13.51 30.11
N TYR A 291 -5.56 12.97 28.86
CA TYR A 291 -5.00 13.69 27.71
C TYR A 291 -6.05 13.91 26.60
N PRO A 292 -6.90 14.95 26.74
CA PRO A 292 -8.03 15.19 25.84
C PRO A 292 -7.60 15.41 24.38
N LEU A 293 -6.45 16.05 24.12
CA LEU A 293 -5.96 16.29 22.77
C LEU A 293 -5.56 14.99 22.05
N VAL A 294 -4.94 14.07 22.78
CA VAL A 294 -4.59 12.72 22.24
C VAL A 294 -5.86 11.96 21.88
N ARG A 295 -6.87 11.97 22.76
CA ARG A 295 -8.16 11.29 22.51
C ARG A 295 -8.91 11.90 21.33
N GLU A 296 -8.90 13.23 21.22
CA GLU A 296 -9.51 13.94 20.09
C GLU A 296 -8.84 13.53 18.77
N LYS A 297 -7.52 13.55 18.71
CA LYS A 297 -6.76 13.12 17.52
C LYS A 297 -7.02 11.66 17.14
N TYR A 298 -7.12 10.77 18.11
CA TYR A 298 -7.49 9.38 17.87
C TYR A 298 -8.86 9.28 17.17
N THR A 299 -9.86 9.98 17.68
CA THR A 299 -11.20 9.99 17.09
C THR A 299 -11.21 10.56 15.67
N ILE A 300 -10.44 11.63 15.44
CA ILE A 300 -10.31 12.22 14.10
C ILE A 300 -9.63 11.21 13.15
N MET A 301 -8.56 10.54 13.60
CA MET A 301 -7.85 9.54 12.79
C MET A 301 -8.75 8.35 12.45
N GLN A 302 -9.54 7.83 13.40
CA GLN A 302 -10.54 6.79 13.11
C GLN A 302 -11.49 7.25 12.00
N LYS A 303 -11.99 8.48 12.11
CA LYS A 303 -12.88 9.04 11.09
C LYS A 303 -12.19 9.14 9.72
N ILE A 304 -10.96 9.64 9.66
CA ILE A 304 -10.19 9.74 8.40
C ILE A 304 -10.05 8.35 7.76
N ILE A 305 -9.66 7.33 8.54
CA ILE A 305 -9.49 5.97 8.04
C ILE A 305 -10.82 5.39 7.55
N ALA A 306 -11.91 5.61 8.28
CA ALA A 306 -13.24 5.17 7.87
C ALA A 306 -13.74 5.91 6.60
N ASP A 307 -13.52 7.22 6.51
CA ASP A 307 -13.89 8.02 5.34
C ASP A 307 -13.12 7.62 4.07
N MET A 308 -11.91 7.13 4.21
CA MET A 308 -11.16 6.49 3.09
C MET A 308 -11.83 5.20 2.61
N GLY A 309 -12.64 4.55 3.44
CA GLY A 309 -13.36 3.32 3.13
C GLY A 309 -12.81 2.08 3.83
N PHE A 310 -11.94 2.21 4.84
CA PHE A 310 -11.55 1.07 5.68
C PHE A 310 -12.64 0.76 6.71
N ILE A 311 -12.78 -0.51 7.06
CA ILE A 311 -13.80 -1.05 7.98
C ILE A 311 -13.05 -1.70 9.16
N PHE A 312 -13.41 -1.29 10.39
CA PHE A 312 -12.83 -1.81 11.63
C PHE A 312 -13.54 -3.05 12.14
#